data_b34fb25317db11ab8a627e7c110aba49
#
_entry.id   b34fb25317db11ab8a627e7c110aba49
#
_cell.length_a   1.000
_cell.length_b   1.000
_cell.length_c   1.000
_cell.angle_alpha   90.00
_cell.angle_beta   90.00
_cell.angle_gamma   90.00
#
_symmetry.space_group_name_H-M   'P 1'
#
loop_
_entity.id
_entity.type
_entity.pdbx_description
1 polymer ?
#
loop_
_entity_poly.entity_id
_entity_poly.type
_entity_poly.pdbx_seq_one_letter_code
_entity_poly.pdbx_strand_id
1 'polypeptide(L)' 'MKATLEFQLPEEKHEFENACSGNDWAQIVLQLDNHLRNQMKHAPDTMSDDTYKALQDTRNKLHSLIQDYGVQFKH' A
#
# COMPACT_ATOMS: atom_id res chain seq x y z
N MET A 1 19.45 -6.15 19.38
CA MET A 1 18.10 -5.77 19.84
C MET A 1 17.10 -6.85 19.42
N LYS A 2 16.15 -7.16 20.27
CA LYS A 2 15.14 -8.19 20.01
C LYS A 2 13.75 -7.61 20.28
N ALA A 3 12.82 -7.85 19.38
CA ALA A 3 11.43 -7.42 19.55
C ALA A 3 10.50 -8.63 19.49
N THR A 4 9.45 -8.60 20.29
CA THR A 4 8.52 -9.71 20.40
C THR A 4 7.08 -9.17 20.42
N LEU A 5 6.18 -9.86 19.71
CA LEU A 5 4.75 -9.58 19.76
C LEU A 5 4.04 -10.80 20.35
N GLU A 6 3.09 -10.56 21.27
CA GLU A 6 2.35 -11.63 21.93
C GLU A 6 0.85 -11.49 21.64
N PHE A 7 0.19 -12.62 21.41
CA PHE A 7 -1.26 -12.68 21.13
C PHE A 7 -1.90 -13.80 21.94
N GLN A 8 -3.08 -13.52 22.48
CA GLN A 8 -3.92 -14.53 23.14
C GLN A 8 -4.79 -15.22 22.13
N LEU A 9 -4.49 -16.49 21.84
CA LEU A 9 -5.28 -17.27 20.88
C LEU A 9 -6.28 -18.15 21.64
N PRO A 10 -7.49 -18.35 21.08
CA PRO A 10 -7.95 -17.89 19.76
C PRO A 10 -8.55 -16.48 19.75
N GLU A 11 -8.63 -15.76 20.87
CA GLU A 11 -9.34 -14.48 21.00
C GLU A 11 -8.76 -13.42 20.05
N GLU A 12 -7.44 -13.37 19.92
CA GLU A 12 -6.74 -12.38 19.10
C GLU A 12 -6.29 -12.96 17.75
N LYS A 13 -7.05 -13.90 17.21
CA LYS A 13 -6.68 -14.57 15.96
C LYS A 13 -6.50 -13.60 14.79
N HIS A 14 -7.43 -12.63 14.64
CA HIS A 14 -7.36 -11.66 13.55
C HIS A 14 -6.14 -10.76 13.66
N GLU A 15 -5.83 -10.30 14.86
CA GLU A 15 -4.66 -9.48 15.13
C GLU A 15 -3.38 -10.24 14.85
N PHE A 16 -3.35 -11.51 15.23
CA PHE A 16 -2.20 -12.38 14.98
C PHE A 16 -1.99 -12.60 13.47
N GLU A 17 -3.06 -12.92 12.73
CA GLU A 17 -2.99 -13.12 11.28
C GLU A 17 -2.54 -11.84 10.58
N ASN A 18 -3.05 -10.68 10.98
CA ASN A 18 -2.64 -9.39 10.42
C ASN A 18 -1.17 -9.11 10.68
N ALA A 19 -0.68 -9.41 11.88
CA ALA A 19 0.73 -9.21 12.21
C ALA A 19 1.63 -10.12 11.36
N CYS A 20 1.22 -11.39 11.16
CA CYS A 20 1.97 -12.33 10.34
C CYS A 20 1.96 -11.94 8.86
N SER A 21 0.90 -11.28 8.40
CA SER A 21 0.73 -10.87 7.00
C SER A 21 1.26 -9.47 6.70
N GLY A 22 1.86 -8.79 7.68
CA GLY A 22 2.29 -7.40 7.51
C GLY A 22 3.20 -7.19 6.29
N ASN A 23 4.15 -8.10 6.06
CA ASN A 23 5.05 -8.01 4.92
C ASN A 23 4.31 -8.19 3.59
N ASP A 24 3.32 -9.09 3.55
CA ASP A 24 2.51 -9.31 2.35
C ASP A 24 1.67 -8.08 2.03
N TRP A 25 1.07 -7.46 3.04
CA TRP A 25 0.33 -6.21 2.85
C TRP A 25 1.22 -5.10 2.29
N ALA A 26 2.46 -4.99 2.79
CA ALA A 26 3.42 -4.02 2.27
C ALA A 26 3.72 -4.28 0.79
N GLN A 27 3.91 -5.55 0.41
CA GLN A 27 4.15 -5.92 -0.99
C GLN A 27 2.96 -5.59 -1.89
N ILE A 28 1.74 -5.86 -1.41
CA ILE A 28 0.51 -5.54 -2.16
C ILE A 28 0.45 -4.04 -2.44
N VAL A 29 0.70 -3.22 -1.43
CA VAL A 29 0.64 -1.76 -1.57
C VAL A 29 1.72 -1.26 -2.53
N LEU A 30 2.94 -1.77 -2.43
CA LEU A 30 4.04 -1.40 -3.32
C LEU A 30 3.73 -1.77 -4.78
N GLN A 31 3.17 -2.95 -5.00
CA GLN A 31 2.80 -3.39 -6.34
C GLN A 31 1.68 -2.52 -6.92
N LEU A 32 0.71 -2.12 -6.10
CA LEU A 32 -0.35 -1.23 -6.54
C LEU A 32 0.21 0.15 -6.91
N ASP A 33 1.10 0.69 -6.08
CA ASP A 33 1.73 1.99 -6.35
C ASP A 33 2.52 1.95 -7.67
N ASN A 34 3.29 0.89 -7.89
CA ASN A 34 4.04 0.72 -9.13
C ASN A 34 3.12 0.57 -10.33
N HIS A 35 2.00 -0.13 -10.18
CA HIS A 35 1.00 -0.27 -11.24
C HIS A 35 0.44 1.11 -11.63
N LEU A 36 0.04 1.91 -10.65
CA LEU A 36 -0.47 3.26 -10.90
C LEU A 36 0.58 4.14 -11.57
N ARG A 37 1.81 4.08 -11.08
CA ARG A 37 2.92 4.83 -11.64
C ARG A 37 3.15 4.45 -13.11
N ASN A 38 3.14 3.17 -13.43
CA ASN A 38 3.35 2.69 -14.80
C ASN A 38 2.22 3.11 -15.72
N GLN A 39 0.97 3.09 -15.23
CA GLN A 39 -0.18 3.55 -15.99
C GLN A 39 -0.04 5.03 -16.38
N MET A 40 0.48 5.85 -15.48
CA MET A 40 0.71 7.26 -15.73
C MET A 40 1.92 7.51 -16.63
N LYS A 41 3.03 6.81 -16.37
CA LYS A 41 4.29 6.98 -17.10
C LYS A 41 4.16 6.55 -18.55
N HIS A 42 3.41 5.48 -18.81
CA HIS A 42 3.22 4.92 -20.13
C HIS A 42 1.81 5.18 -20.67
N ALA A 43 1.20 6.31 -20.23
CA ALA A 43 -0.13 6.69 -20.68
C ALA A 43 -0.15 6.85 -22.21
N PRO A 44 -1.10 6.19 -22.91
CA PRO A 44 -1.23 6.38 -24.34
C PRO A 44 -1.77 7.78 -24.64
N ASP A 45 -1.50 8.27 -25.85
CA ASP A 45 -1.99 9.57 -26.29
C ASP A 45 -3.52 9.65 -26.27
N THR A 46 -4.17 8.49 -26.32
CA THR A 46 -5.64 8.40 -26.26
C THR A 46 -6.21 8.53 -24.87
N MET A 47 -5.36 8.53 -23.83
CA MET A 47 -5.84 8.69 -22.46
C MET A 47 -6.33 10.12 -22.25
N SER A 48 -7.55 10.28 -21.72
CA SER A 48 -8.10 11.59 -21.43
C SER A 48 -7.37 12.22 -20.21
N ASP A 49 -7.38 13.55 -20.16
CA ASP A 49 -6.81 14.28 -19.03
C ASP A 49 -7.54 13.93 -17.72
N ASP A 50 -8.85 13.71 -17.80
CA ASP A 50 -9.65 13.31 -16.62
C ASP A 50 -9.22 11.96 -16.09
N THR A 51 -8.95 10.99 -16.96
CA THR A 51 -8.46 9.66 -16.57
C THR A 51 -7.08 9.77 -15.92
N TYR A 52 -6.17 10.53 -16.53
CA TYR A 52 -4.84 10.74 -15.99
C TYR A 52 -4.91 11.37 -14.61
N LYS A 53 -5.74 12.40 -14.45
CA LYS A 53 -5.94 13.08 -13.18
C LYS A 53 -6.51 12.14 -12.12
N ALA A 54 -7.46 11.28 -12.49
CA ALA A 54 -8.02 10.30 -11.57
C ALA A 54 -6.96 9.32 -11.06
N LEU A 55 -6.07 8.85 -11.94
CA LEU A 55 -4.95 7.99 -11.55
C LEU A 55 -4.00 8.71 -10.61
N GLN A 56 -3.68 9.96 -10.91
CA GLN A 56 -2.81 10.77 -10.07
C GLN A 56 -3.42 11.01 -8.70
N ASP A 57 -4.70 11.36 -8.64
CA ASP A 57 -5.40 11.60 -7.38
C ASP A 57 -5.45 10.31 -6.53
N THR A 58 -5.68 9.17 -7.16
CA THR A 58 -5.69 7.88 -6.48
C THR A 58 -4.32 7.57 -5.87
N ARG A 59 -3.26 7.78 -6.64
CA ARG A 59 -1.89 7.57 -6.17
C ARG A 59 -1.54 8.51 -5.03
N ASN A 60 -1.93 9.78 -5.14
CA ASN A 60 -1.71 10.78 -4.09
C ASN A 60 -2.45 10.39 -2.81
N LYS A 61 -3.68 9.87 -2.93
CA LYS A 61 -4.45 9.40 -1.78
C LYS A 61 -3.77 8.21 -1.11
N LEU A 62 -3.24 7.28 -1.89
CA LEU A 62 -2.49 6.13 -1.36
C LEU A 62 -1.28 6.60 -0.56
N HIS A 63 -0.49 7.53 -1.10
CA HIS A 63 0.69 8.07 -0.42
C HIS A 63 0.32 8.82 0.85
N SER A 64 -0.80 9.56 0.82
CA SER A 64 -1.31 10.27 1.99
C SER A 64 -1.67 9.31 3.12
N LEU A 65 -2.35 8.21 2.79
CA LEU A 65 -2.71 7.18 3.76
C LEU A 65 -1.48 6.51 4.36
N ILE A 66 -0.49 6.19 3.55
CA ILE A 66 0.77 5.61 4.01
C ILE A 66 1.43 6.54 5.01
N GLN A 67 1.48 7.84 4.70
CA GLN A 67 2.07 8.83 5.57
C GLN A 67 1.27 9.00 6.87
N ASP A 68 -0.06 9.05 6.77
CA ASP A 68 -0.94 9.22 7.93
C ASP A 68 -0.79 8.09 8.94
N TYR A 69 -0.60 6.86 8.45
CA TYR A 69 -0.38 5.69 9.32
C TYR A 69 1.07 5.51 9.74
N GLY A 70 1.96 6.37 9.27
CA GLY A 70 3.37 6.32 9.65
C GLY A 70 4.11 5.09 9.16
N VAL A 71 3.62 4.45 8.11
CA VAL A 71 4.26 3.27 7.54
C VAL A 71 5.43 3.68 6.66
N GLN A 72 6.56 3.01 6.83
CA GLN A 72 7.73 3.25 5.99
C GLN A 72 8.03 1.98 5.20
N PHE A 73 8.14 2.15 3.88
CA PHE A 73 8.55 1.06 3.00
C PHE A 73 10.03 1.19 2.68
N LYS A 74 10.77 0.14 2.99
CA LYS A 74 12.19 0.06 2.60
C LYS A 74 12.27 -0.78 1.33
N HIS A 75 12.88 -0.18 0.33
CA HIS A 75 13.11 -0.83 -0.95
C HIS A 75 14.46 -1.51 -0.99
#